data_a40d14aca13cad6fd22dc8d8fe293977
#
_entry.id   a40d14aca13cad6fd22dc8d8fe293977
#
_cell.length_a   1.000
_cell.length_b   1.000
_cell.length_c   1.000
_cell.angle_alpha   90.00
_cell.angle_beta   90.00
_cell.angle_gamma   90.00
#
_symmetry.space_group_name_H-M   'P 1'
#
loop_
_entity.id
_entity.type
_entity.pdbx_description
1 polymer ?
#
loop_
_entity_poly.entity_id
_entity_poly.type
_entity_poly.pdbx_seq_one_letter_code
_entity_poly.pdbx_strand_id
1 'polypeptide(L)'
;MKKFLKTLVLLFLLCVALLALPPVRRQVEQRLYPRKYNDLVEQYAAEYDLDPLLVYSFIRTESGFDPGATSSVDARGLMQMTEETFLWLRSKLGLGEEVSFGDLYDPDVSIRFGCYYLHLCLVRYNGDISTAAAAYHSGWGTVDALLQKEEHSEDGLTLSGFPYNQMHHYVEKIPAC
;
A
#
# COMPACT_ATOMS: atom_id res chain seq x y z
N MET A 1 24.66 -6.17 42.56
CA MET A 1 24.28 -5.16 41.55
C MET A 1 25.23 -5.09 40.33
N LYS A 2 26.54 -4.79 40.51
CA LYS A 2 27.49 -4.64 39.36
C LYS A 2 27.63 -5.91 38.47
N LYS A 3 27.62 -7.14 39.05
CA LYS A 3 27.67 -8.39 38.26
C LYS A 3 26.40 -8.62 37.44
N PHE A 4 25.23 -8.37 38.00
CA PHE A 4 23.92 -8.46 37.31
C PHE A 4 23.84 -7.50 36.13
N LEU A 5 24.26 -6.25 36.31
CA LEU A 5 24.29 -5.26 35.23
C LEU A 5 25.25 -5.66 34.10
N LYS A 6 26.45 -6.20 34.41
CA LYS A 6 27.36 -6.71 33.39
C LYS A 6 26.76 -7.86 32.58
N THR A 7 26.04 -8.77 33.23
CA THR A 7 25.39 -9.90 32.56
C THR A 7 24.28 -9.39 31.63
N LEU A 8 23.50 -8.42 32.08
CA LEU A 8 22.44 -7.79 31.26
C LEU A 8 23.01 -7.10 30.00
N VAL A 9 24.12 -6.36 30.18
CA VAL A 9 24.81 -5.70 29.04
C VAL A 9 25.36 -6.73 28.07
N LEU A 10 25.96 -7.83 28.59
CA LEU A 10 26.47 -8.89 27.73
C LEU A 10 25.38 -9.58 26.93
N LEU A 11 24.25 -9.89 27.57
CA LEU A 11 23.07 -10.47 26.89
C LEU A 11 22.51 -9.53 25.83
N PHE A 12 22.42 -8.23 26.11
CA PHE A 12 22.00 -7.24 25.13
C PHE A 12 22.93 -7.19 23.93
N LEU A 13 24.24 -7.13 24.14
CA LEU A 13 25.22 -7.15 23.06
C LEU A 13 25.15 -8.45 22.24
N LEU A 14 24.93 -9.59 22.90
CA LEU A 14 24.75 -10.87 22.23
C LEU A 14 23.49 -10.87 21.36
N CYS A 15 22.35 -10.34 21.85
CA CYS A 15 21.12 -10.18 21.06
C CYS A 15 21.33 -9.28 19.85
N VAL A 16 22.02 -8.14 20.02
CA VAL A 16 22.34 -7.24 18.90
C VAL A 16 23.22 -7.93 17.87
N ALA A 17 24.24 -8.67 18.34
CA ALA A 17 25.11 -9.43 17.43
C ALA A 17 24.37 -10.56 16.69
N LEU A 18 23.42 -11.25 17.34
CA LEU A 18 22.60 -12.27 16.71
C LEU A 18 21.64 -11.64 15.65
N LEU A 19 21.05 -10.49 15.94
CA LEU A 19 20.20 -9.76 14.99
C LEU A 19 20.98 -9.20 13.80
N ALA A 20 22.29 -8.98 13.95
CA ALA A 20 23.17 -8.58 12.85
C ALA A 20 23.56 -9.75 11.91
N LEU A 21 23.33 -11.01 12.32
CA LEU A 21 23.59 -12.16 11.45
C LEU A 21 22.63 -12.19 10.27
N PRO A 22 23.12 -12.30 9.00
CA PRO A 22 22.28 -12.27 7.80
C PRO A 22 21.07 -13.21 7.83
N PRO A 23 21.17 -14.49 8.28
CA PRO A 23 20.02 -15.38 8.30
C PRO A 23 18.98 -14.98 9.35
N VAL A 24 19.38 -14.46 10.51
CA VAL A 24 18.46 -14.02 11.57
C VAL A 24 17.76 -12.74 11.15
N ARG A 25 18.50 -11.78 10.60
CA ARG A 25 17.98 -10.56 10.03
C ARG A 25 16.93 -10.86 8.95
N ARG A 26 17.25 -11.75 8.01
CA ARG A 26 16.33 -12.17 6.95
C ARG A 26 15.06 -12.82 7.50
N GLN A 27 15.14 -13.67 8.53
CA GLN A 27 13.96 -14.25 9.18
C GLN A 27 13.10 -13.20 9.90
N VAL A 28 13.72 -12.22 10.55
CA VAL A 28 13.01 -11.11 11.21
C VAL A 28 12.33 -10.24 10.15
N GLU A 29 13.04 -9.88 9.08
CA GLU A 29 12.49 -9.13 7.95
C GLU A 29 11.31 -9.87 7.31
N GLN A 30 11.40 -11.17 7.04
CA GLN A 30 10.32 -11.99 6.48
C GLN A 30 9.10 -12.11 7.42
N ARG A 31 9.29 -12.04 8.75
CA ARG A 31 8.17 -12.02 9.71
C ARG A 31 7.53 -10.66 9.85
N LEU A 32 8.33 -9.59 9.82
CA LEU A 32 7.83 -8.22 9.91
C LEU A 32 7.21 -7.73 8.60
N TYR A 33 7.78 -8.20 7.47
CA TYR A 33 7.36 -7.85 6.11
C TYR A 33 7.13 -9.13 5.30
N PRO A 34 6.03 -9.86 5.55
CA PRO A 34 5.75 -11.08 4.81
C PRO A 34 5.55 -10.73 3.33
N ARG A 35 6.43 -11.24 2.47
CA ARG A 35 6.28 -11.14 1.02
C ARG A 35 5.30 -12.21 0.51
N LYS A 36 4.09 -12.22 1.08
CA LYS A 36 3.01 -13.03 0.55
C LYS A 36 2.69 -12.58 -0.87
N TYR A 37 2.31 -13.51 -1.72
CA TYR A 37 1.94 -13.23 -3.12
C TYR A 37 3.06 -12.63 -3.96
N ASN A 38 4.34 -12.97 -3.67
CA ASN A 38 5.52 -12.38 -4.30
C ASN A 38 5.44 -12.41 -5.83
N ASP A 39 5.08 -13.55 -6.41
CA ASP A 39 5.07 -13.73 -7.87
C ASP A 39 4.02 -12.81 -8.52
N LEU A 40 2.85 -12.64 -7.90
CA LEU A 40 1.80 -11.74 -8.37
C LEU A 40 2.20 -10.27 -8.22
N VAL A 41 2.80 -9.92 -7.08
CA VAL A 41 3.25 -8.54 -6.84
C VAL A 41 4.35 -8.15 -7.83
N GLU A 42 5.37 -8.99 -8.02
CA GLU A 42 6.45 -8.73 -8.99
C GLU A 42 5.91 -8.66 -10.42
N GLN A 43 4.97 -9.55 -10.79
CA GLN A 43 4.34 -9.56 -12.11
C GLN A 43 3.61 -8.24 -12.39
N TYR A 44 2.68 -7.85 -11.52
CA TYR A 44 1.84 -6.68 -11.76
C TYR A 44 2.56 -5.35 -11.48
N ALA A 45 3.54 -5.34 -10.58
CA ALA A 45 4.43 -4.19 -10.43
C ALA A 45 5.22 -3.93 -11.71
N ALA A 46 5.76 -4.97 -12.35
CA ALA A 46 6.46 -4.84 -13.63
C ALA A 46 5.50 -4.45 -14.77
N GLU A 47 4.27 -5.00 -14.82
CA GLU A 47 3.27 -4.70 -15.85
C GLU A 47 2.84 -3.22 -15.82
N TYR A 48 2.72 -2.64 -14.62
CA TYR A 48 2.20 -1.28 -14.43
C TYR A 48 3.28 -0.26 -14.03
N ASP A 49 4.57 -0.59 -14.16
CA ASP A 49 5.71 0.28 -13.84
C ASP A 49 5.66 0.84 -12.41
N LEU A 50 5.52 -0.07 -11.44
CA LEU A 50 5.44 0.22 -10.02
C LEU A 50 6.65 -0.35 -9.27
N ASP A 51 7.03 0.28 -8.14
CA ASP A 51 7.92 -0.35 -7.18
C ASP A 51 7.18 -1.47 -6.42
N PRO A 52 7.65 -2.73 -6.45
CA PRO A 52 7.05 -3.82 -5.68
C PRO A 52 6.92 -3.52 -4.17
N LEU A 53 7.86 -2.76 -3.60
CA LEU A 53 7.78 -2.36 -2.18
C LEU A 53 6.62 -1.42 -1.92
N LEU A 54 6.32 -0.54 -2.86
CA LEU A 54 5.15 0.33 -2.79
C LEU A 54 3.86 -0.51 -2.83
N VAL A 55 3.76 -1.47 -3.73
CA VAL A 55 2.60 -2.39 -3.79
C VAL A 55 2.41 -3.14 -2.48
N TYR A 56 3.50 -3.66 -1.89
CA TYR A 56 3.44 -4.31 -0.57
C TYR A 56 2.94 -3.38 0.53
N SER A 57 3.32 -2.10 0.50
CA SER A 57 2.87 -1.10 1.47
C SER A 57 1.37 -0.86 1.37
N PHE A 58 0.83 -0.82 0.14
CA PHE A 58 -0.61 -0.72 -0.08
C PHE A 58 -1.34 -1.97 0.41
N ILE A 59 -0.95 -3.18 0.02
CA ILE A 59 -1.58 -4.43 0.47
C ILE A 59 -1.59 -4.52 2.00
N ARG A 60 -0.48 -4.15 2.65
CA ARG A 60 -0.38 -4.13 4.10
C ARG A 60 -1.33 -3.14 4.75
N THR A 61 -1.45 -1.95 4.17
CA THR A 61 -2.29 -0.87 4.72
C THR A 61 -3.76 -1.16 4.52
N GLU A 62 -4.14 -1.72 3.35
CA GLU A 62 -5.52 -1.99 2.97
C GLU A 62 -6.12 -3.20 3.71
N SER A 63 -5.43 -4.32 3.72
CA SER A 63 -5.98 -5.58 4.22
C SER A 63 -5.11 -6.31 5.26
N GLY A 64 -3.87 -5.85 5.50
CA GLY A 64 -2.91 -6.64 6.27
C GLY A 64 -2.59 -8.00 5.64
N PHE A 65 -2.69 -8.12 4.32
CA PHE A 65 -2.52 -9.36 3.55
C PHE A 65 -3.66 -10.39 3.75
N ASP A 66 -4.86 -9.95 4.09
CA ASP A 66 -6.05 -10.80 4.15
C ASP A 66 -6.82 -10.73 2.82
N PRO A 67 -6.84 -11.80 2.01
CA PRO A 67 -7.55 -11.80 0.74
C PRO A 67 -9.08 -11.79 0.92
N GLY A 68 -9.59 -12.22 2.08
CA GLY A 68 -11.02 -12.22 2.43
C GLY A 68 -11.51 -10.91 3.05
N ALA A 69 -10.65 -9.88 3.15
CA ALA A 69 -11.01 -8.63 3.79
C ALA A 69 -12.17 -7.93 3.09
N THR A 70 -13.12 -7.42 3.89
CA THR A 70 -14.24 -6.59 3.45
C THR A 70 -14.42 -5.43 4.43
N SER A 71 -14.43 -4.20 3.92
CA SER A 71 -14.61 -3.01 4.74
C SER A 71 -16.09 -2.70 4.99
N SER A 72 -16.37 -1.71 5.85
CA SER A 72 -17.72 -1.21 6.11
C SER A 72 -18.41 -0.56 4.91
N VAL A 73 -17.63 -0.18 3.88
CA VAL A 73 -18.11 0.37 2.61
C VAL A 73 -18.06 -0.65 1.47
N ASP A 74 -17.98 -1.94 1.83
CA ASP A 74 -17.88 -3.07 0.90
C ASP A 74 -16.68 -3.00 -0.06
N ALA A 75 -15.58 -2.38 0.36
CA ALA A 75 -14.32 -2.53 -0.37
C ALA A 75 -13.74 -3.92 -0.09
N ARG A 76 -13.22 -4.63 -1.12
CA ARG A 76 -12.91 -6.06 -1.07
C ARG A 76 -11.48 -6.40 -1.44
N GLY A 77 -10.99 -7.50 -0.86
CA GLY A 77 -9.76 -8.18 -1.20
C GLY A 77 -8.49 -7.50 -0.68
N LEU A 78 -7.34 -7.95 -1.20
CA LEU A 78 -6.02 -7.51 -0.73
C LEU A 78 -5.79 -6.00 -0.84
N MET A 79 -6.33 -5.37 -1.87
CA MET A 79 -6.13 -3.96 -2.18
C MET A 79 -7.40 -3.11 -2.03
N GLN A 80 -8.43 -3.64 -1.34
CA GLN A 80 -9.64 -2.98 -0.89
C GLN A 80 -10.31 -2.10 -1.97
N MET A 81 -10.66 -2.75 -3.08
CA MET A 81 -11.34 -2.09 -4.18
C MET A 81 -12.86 -2.00 -3.93
N THR A 82 -13.45 -0.82 -4.11
CA THR A 82 -14.91 -0.64 -4.11
C THR A 82 -15.52 -1.09 -5.44
N GLU A 83 -16.82 -1.42 -5.45
CA GLU A 83 -17.50 -1.88 -6.66
C GLU A 83 -17.47 -0.83 -7.78
N GLU A 84 -17.69 0.43 -7.46
CA GLU A 84 -17.66 1.54 -8.43
C GLU A 84 -16.28 1.62 -9.12
N THR A 85 -15.20 1.60 -8.33
CA THR A 85 -13.84 1.65 -8.86
C THR A 85 -13.52 0.40 -9.67
N PHE A 86 -13.92 -0.79 -9.18
CA PHE A 86 -13.75 -2.06 -9.90
C PHE A 86 -14.42 -2.03 -11.28
N LEU A 87 -15.69 -1.64 -11.36
CA LEU A 87 -16.43 -1.60 -12.63
C LEU A 87 -15.81 -0.62 -13.62
N TRP A 88 -15.37 0.54 -13.14
CA TRP A 88 -14.67 1.51 -13.97
C TRP A 88 -13.33 0.95 -14.50
N LEU A 89 -12.51 0.33 -13.64
CA LEU A 89 -11.23 -0.27 -14.05
C LEU A 89 -11.43 -1.47 -14.97
N ARG A 90 -12.43 -2.32 -14.72
CA ARG A 90 -12.81 -3.44 -15.58
C ARG A 90 -13.07 -2.96 -17.00
N SER A 91 -13.84 -1.88 -17.15
CA SER A 91 -14.10 -1.26 -18.45
C SER A 91 -12.81 -0.72 -19.10
N LYS A 92 -11.92 -0.10 -18.33
CA LYS A 92 -10.63 0.41 -18.85
C LYS A 92 -9.68 -0.71 -19.29
N LEU A 93 -9.70 -1.84 -18.60
CA LEU A 93 -8.92 -3.01 -18.95
C LEU A 93 -9.53 -3.81 -20.13
N GLY A 94 -10.71 -3.42 -20.63
CA GLY A 94 -11.41 -4.11 -21.70
C GLY A 94 -11.90 -5.49 -21.32
N LEU A 95 -12.10 -5.75 -20.02
CA LEU A 95 -12.60 -7.01 -19.49
C LEU A 95 -14.13 -7.03 -19.50
N GLY A 96 -14.71 -8.19 -19.81
CA GLY A 96 -16.15 -8.42 -19.82
C GLY A 96 -16.71 -8.81 -18.45
N GLU A 97 -17.92 -9.36 -18.46
CA GLU A 97 -18.63 -9.78 -17.25
C GLU A 97 -18.10 -11.09 -16.63
N GLU A 98 -17.17 -11.76 -17.34
CA GLU A 98 -16.46 -12.94 -16.83
C GLU A 98 -15.61 -12.65 -15.59
N VAL A 99 -15.24 -11.37 -15.36
CA VAL A 99 -14.60 -10.90 -14.12
C VAL A 99 -15.60 -10.08 -13.32
N SER A 100 -16.00 -10.60 -12.18
CA SER A 100 -17.01 -10.03 -11.29
C SER A 100 -16.39 -9.33 -10.08
N PHE A 101 -17.15 -8.48 -9.41
CA PHE A 101 -16.72 -7.82 -8.17
C PHE A 101 -16.40 -8.81 -7.03
N GLY A 102 -17.02 -10.02 -7.06
CA GLY A 102 -16.72 -11.10 -6.14
C GLY A 102 -15.33 -11.69 -6.31
N ASP A 103 -14.75 -11.60 -7.50
CA ASP A 103 -13.43 -12.16 -7.80
C ASP A 103 -12.28 -11.34 -7.16
N LEU A 104 -12.57 -10.18 -6.58
CA LEU A 104 -11.59 -9.42 -5.79
C LEU A 104 -11.09 -10.15 -4.53
N TYR A 105 -11.75 -11.22 -4.11
CA TYR A 105 -11.22 -12.12 -3.08
C TYR A 105 -10.13 -13.07 -3.60
N ASP A 106 -10.00 -13.20 -4.92
CA ASP A 106 -8.84 -13.86 -5.52
C ASP A 106 -7.63 -12.91 -5.51
N PRO A 107 -6.48 -13.34 -4.94
CA PRO A 107 -5.28 -12.53 -4.91
C PRO A 107 -4.81 -12.00 -6.26
N ASP A 108 -4.92 -12.79 -7.31
CA ASP A 108 -4.52 -12.43 -8.68
C ASP A 108 -5.35 -11.24 -9.18
N VAL A 109 -6.67 -11.33 -9.09
CA VAL A 109 -7.59 -10.26 -9.50
C VAL A 109 -7.39 -9.01 -8.64
N SER A 110 -7.31 -9.19 -7.32
CA SER A 110 -7.17 -8.06 -6.39
C SER A 110 -5.88 -7.27 -6.61
N ILE A 111 -4.74 -7.96 -6.75
CA ILE A 111 -3.44 -7.32 -6.97
C ILE A 111 -3.39 -6.67 -8.36
N ARG A 112 -3.88 -7.33 -9.39
CA ARG A 112 -3.95 -6.77 -10.75
C ARG A 112 -4.71 -5.45 -10.79
N PHE A 113 -5.94 -5.44 -10.28
CA PHE A 113 -6.79 -4.24 -10.28
C PHE A 113 -6.22 -3.14 -9.39
N GLY A 114 -5.70 -3.50 -8.21
CA GLY A 114 -5.10 -2.54 -7.29
C GLY A 114 -3.83 -1.90 -7.84
N CYS A 115 -2.94 -2.68 -8.47
CA CYS A 115 -1.75 -2.16 -9.13
C CYS A 115 -2.11 -1.24 -10.30
N TYR A 116 -3.09 -1.62 -11.12
CA TYR A 116 -3.54 -0.77 -12.21
C TYR A 116 -4.11 0.57 -11.69
N TYR A 117 -4.92 0.54 -10.62
CA TYR A 117 -5.45 1.77 -10.03
C TYR A 117 -4.35 2.64 -9.42
N LEU A 118 -3.38 2.04 -8.73
CA LEU A 118 -2.23 2.75 -8.17
C LEU A 118 -1.38 3.41 -9.27
N HIS A 119 -1.11 2.69 -10.36
CA HIS A 119 -0.46 3.25 -11.54
C HIS A 119 -1.20 4.47 -12.07
N LEU A 120 -2.52 4.39 -12.24
CA LEU A 120 -3.33 5.51 -12.72
C LEU A 120 -3.28 6.71 -11.75
N CYS A 121 -3.26 6.48 -10.44
CA CYS A 121 -3.06 7.53 -9.45
C CYS A 121 -1.70 8.19 -9.58
N LEU A 122 -0.62 7.40 -9.70
CA LEU A 122 0.75 7.94 -9.85
C LEU A 122 0.89 8.74 -11.14
N VAL A 123 0.39 8.23 -12.26
CA VAL A 123 0.41 8.96 -13.55
C VAL A 123 -0.35 10.29 -13.44
N ARG A 124 -1.54 10.28 -12.80
CA ARG A 124 -2.35 11.49 -12.64
C ARG A 124 -1.68 12.57 -11.81
N TYR A 125 -0.93 12.20 -10.79
CA TYR A 125 -0.30 13.13 -9.85
C TYR A 125 1.23 13.17 -9.99
N ASN A 126 1.74 13.02 -11.22
CA ASN A 126 3.15 13.20 -11.61
C ASN A 126 4.14 12.36 -10.78
N GLY A 127 3.73 11.18 -10.31
CA GLY A 127 4.56 10.29 -9.51
C GLY A 127 4.65 10.66 -8.03
N ASP A 128 3.94 11.70 -7.56
CA ASP A 128 3.90 12.02 -6.13
C ASP A 128 3.14 10.95 -5.35
N ILE A 129 3.88 10.16 -4.59
CA ILE A 129 3.36 9.00 -3.86
C ILE A 129 2.32 9.42 -2.82
N SER A 130 2.54 10.53 -2.13
CA SER A 130 1.65 10.99 -1.06
C SER A 130 0.29 11.43 -1.61
N THR A 131 0.29 12.19 -2.71
CA THR A 131 -0.94 12.62 -3.39
C THR A 131 -1.65 11.43 -4.05
N ALA A 132 -0.89 10.52 -4.69
CA ALA A 132 -1.43 9.30 -5.27
C ALA A 132 -2.07 8.38 -4.21
N ALA A 133 -1.44 8.21 -3.05
CA ALA A 133 -1.99 7.46 -1.92
C ALA A 133 -3.28 8.10 -1.37
N ALA A 134 -3.29 9.43 -1.22
CA ALA A 134 -4.49 10.15 -0.82
C ALA A 134 -5.63 9.93 -1.82
N ALA A 135 -5.33 9.93 -3.11
CA ALA A 135 -6.31 9.71 -4.19
C ALA A 135 -6.79 8.25 -4.26
N TYR A 136 -5.90 7.30 -4.03
CA TYR A 136 -6.27 5.89 -3.93
C TYR A 136 -7.30 5.66 -2.82
N HIS A 137 -7.04 6.22 -1.64
CA HIS A 137 -7.90 6.08 -0.46
C HIS A 137 -9.21 6.88 -0.54
N SER A 138 -9.16 8.12 -1.03
CA SER A 138 -10.28 9.08 -0.92
C SER A 138 -10.97 9.39 -2.25
N GLY A 139 -10.45 8.83 -3.34
CA GLY A 139 -10.93 9.09 -4.70
C GLY A 139 -10.33 10.36 -5.33
N TRP A 140 -10.24 10.35 -6.65
CA TRP A 140 -9.67 11.45 -7.45
C TRP A 140 -10.40 12.76 -7.25
N GLY A 141 -11.74 12.73 -7.24
CA GLY A 141 -12.55 13.95 -7.09
C GLY A 141 -12.26 14.71 -5.80
N THR A 142 -12.02 13.98 -4.70
CA THR A 142 -11.64 14.59 -3.42
C THR A 142 -10.29 15.28 -3.52
N VAL A 143 -9.28 14.60 -4.08
CA VAL A 143 -7.93 15.14 -4.21
C VAL A 143 -7.90 16.29 -5.19
N ASP A 144 -8.54 16.18 -6.35
CA ASP A 144 -8.63 17.25 -7.34
C ASP A 144 -9.26 18.54 -6.75
N ALA A 145 -10.28 18.38 -5.89
CA ALA A 145 -10.89 19.53 -5.21
C ALA A 145 -9.97 20.16 -4.14
N LEU A 146 -9.09 19.37 -3.51
CA LEU A 146 -8.09 19.88 -2.58
C LEU A 146 -6.95 20.61 -3.30
N LEU A 147 -6.50 20.11 -4.45
CA LEU A 147 -5.46 20.73 -5.26
C LEU A 147 -5.82 22.13 -5.76
N GLN A 148 -7.11 22.49 -5.83
CA GLN A 148 -7.57 23.83 -6.19
C GLN A 148 -7.50 24.85 -5.04
N LYS A 149 -7.09 24.41 -3.85
CA LYS A 149 -7.02 25.25 -2.64
C LYS A 149 -5.57 25.52 -2.27
N GLU A 150 -5.17 26.81 -2.23
CA GLU A 150 -3.82 27.23 -1.86
C GLU A 150 -3.37 26.73 -0.47
N GLU A 151 -4.31 26.50 0.45
CA GLU A 151 -4.02 25.94 1.79
C GLU A 151 -3.60 24.48 1.78
N HIS A 152 -3.83 23.74 0.68
CA HIS A 152 -3.54 22.31 0.54
C HIS A 152 -2.57 21.99 -0.58
N SER A 153 -2.31 22.91 -1.49
CA SER A 153 -1.40 22.72 -2.62
C SER A 153 -0.81 24.08 -3.04
N GLU A 154 0.52 24.13 -3.16
CA GLU A 154 1.23 25.33 -3.61
C GLU A 154 1.32 25.41 -5.13
N ASP A 155 1.33 24.24 -5.81
CA ASP A 155 1.55 24.11 -7.24
C ASP A 155 0.29 23.69 -8.03
N GLY A 156 -0.78 23.34 -7.33
CA GLY A 156 -2.00 22.80 -7.93
C GLY A 156 -1.86 21.36 -8.47
N LEU A 157 -0.71 20.70 -8.22
CA LEU A 157 -0.36 19.38 -8.76
C LEU A 157 -0.13 18.34 -7.67
N THR A 158 0.41 18.77 -6.52
CA THR A 158 0.72 17.90 -5.38
C THR A 158 0.13 18.46 -4.08
N LEU A 159 -0.28 17.57 -3.17
CA LEU A 159 -0.79 17.97 -1.87
C LEU A 159 0.37 18.27 -0.90
N SER A 160 0.38 19.47 -0.34
CA SER A 160 1.29 19.87 0.74
C SER A 160 0.72 19.58 2.14
N GLY A 161 -0.58 19.23 2.23
CA GLY A 161 -1.26 18.91 3.48
C GLY A 161 -2.49 18.04 3.26
N PHE A 162 -2.80 17.21 4.25
CA PHE A 162 -3.88 16.23 4.22
C PHE A 162 -4.94 16.60 5.27
N PRO A 163 -6.01 17.33 4.90
CA PRO A 163 -6.95 17.94 5.86
C PRO A 163 -7.85 16.92 6.58
N TYR A 164 -8.03 15.72 6.01
CA TYR A 164 -8.87 14.69 6.61
C TYR A 164 -8.03 13.72 7.43
N ASN A 165 -8.35 13.53 8.71
CA ASN A 165 -7.60 12.65 9.60
C ASN A 165 -7.37 11.23 9.03
N GLN A 166 -8.38 10.64 8.38
CA GLN A 166 -8.25 9.30 7.79
C GLN A 166 -7.27 9.30 6.61
N MET A 167 -7.34 10.30 5.73
CA MET A 167 -6.42 10.48 4.61
C MET A 167 -4.98 10.68 5.12
N HIS A 168 -4.78 11.55 6.10
CA HIS A 168 -3.46 11.80 6.70
C HIS A 168 -2.85 10.53 7.28
N HIS A 169 -3.60 9.81 8.14
CA HIS A 169 -3.14 8.54 8.70
C HIS A 169 -2.91 7.45 7.65
N TYR A 170 -3.65 7.47 6.56
CA TYR A 170 -3.43 6.54 5.46
C TYR A 170 -2.10 6.81 4.76
N VAL A 171 -1.87 8.07 4.37
CA VAL A 171 -0.63 8.48 3.68
C VAL A 171 0.61 8.23 4.53
N GLU A 172 0.55 8.48 5.86
CA GLU A 172 1.67 8.20 6.77
C GLU A 172 2.05 6.71 6.86
N LYS A 173 1.12 5.80 6.58
CA LYS A 173 1.39 4.35 6.58
C LYS A 173 2.06 3.86 5.30
N ILE A 174 1.94 4.62 4.21
CA ILE A 174 2.61 4.30 2.96
C ILE A 174 4.03 4.88 3.06
N PRO A 175 5.09 4.06 3.22
CA PRO A 175 6.44 4.59 3.30
C PRO A 175 6.78 5.31 2.01
N ALA A 176 7.35 6.51 2.15
CA ALA A 176 8.02 7.16 1.05
C ALA A 176 9.24 6.29 0.70
N CYS A 177 9.20 5.62 -0.46
CA CYS A 177 10.30 4.81 -0.98
C CYS A 177 11.41 5.72 -1.52
#